data_f923c8e71c7b6a4b07fa3d2501449204
#
_entry.id   f923c8e71c7b6a4b07fa3d2501449204
#
_cell.length_a   1.000
_cell.length_b   1.000
_cell.length_c   1.000
_cell.angle_alpha   90.00
_cell.angle_beta   90.00
_cell.angle_gamma   90.00
#
_symmetry.space_group_name_H-M   'P 1'
#
loop_
_entity.id
_entity.type
_entity.pdbx_description
1 polymer ?
#
loop_
_entity_poly.entity_id
_entity_poly.type
_entity_poly.pdbx_seq_one_letter_code
_entity_poly.pdbx_strand_id
1 'polypeptide(L)'
;MFRSVTAWTYTLIVAGVWALSEAVGERSVPTALLVYTPAAVWLAPAPLVLLWTLWRRRGVAAALAGTLLAAWGAGLLHWRPQTAGALRVLTFNVKEGRDTTPARLGALLRSTDADVILLQEANFAAPGFDAELLRRLPGYSVQRGYETTTLTRLPVESFRRVNYPSDWRQVLVTRVAWRGVPLTVVNAHPGRLKFGDAPRGDFSLIRPSLAMRAAQIKTVLDIVNAERGPLVLGGDLNTPPRGLAYRQFIRAVGPDAHDTAGRGPGWSFPQLSARIDHQFARGLTATRATVLAVDQSDHRPLLVEYR
;
A
#
# COMPACT_ATOMS: atom_id res chain seq x y z
N MET A 1 16.33 -9.98 -40.27
CA MET A 1 15.19 -9.26 -39.67
C MET A 1 14.67 -9.95 -38.37
N PHE A 2 14.56 -11.27 -38.33
CA PHE A 2 13.98 -12.01 -37.19
C PHE A 2 14.82 -12.13 -35.88
N ARG A 3 16.07 -11.66 -35.85
CA ARG A 3 17.02 -11.99 -34.76
C ARG A 3 17.00 -11.07 -33.54
N SER A 4 16.18 -10.01 -33.54
CA SER A 4 15.92 -9.14 -32.37
C SER A 4 14.46 -9.18 -31.91
N VAL A 5 13.62 -10.02 -32.55
CA VAL A 5 12.17 -10.10 -32.27
C VAL A 5 11.90 -10.40 -30.79
N THR A 6 12.60 -11.40 -30.22
CA THR A 6 12.40 -11.77 -28.80
C THR A 6 12.63 -10.61 -27.83
N ALA A 7 13.70 -9.83 -28.05
CA ALA A 7 13.99 -8.68 -27.21
C ALA A 7 12.92 -7.57 -27.32
N TRP A 8 12.52 -7.25 -28.55
CA TRP A 8 11.47 -6.27 -28.80
C TRP A 8 10.12 -6.75 -28.28
N THR A 9 9.78 -8.05 -28.45
CA THR A 9 8.54 -8.64 -27.90
C THR A 9 8.50 -8.48 -26.39
N TYR A 10 9.57 -8.84 -25.68
CA TYR A 10 9.66 -8.64 -24.24
C TYR A 10 9.45 -7.18 -23.84
N THR A 11 10.18 -6.26 -24.46
CA THR A 11 10.08 -4.83 -24.17
C THR A 11 8.68 -4.29 -24.43
N LEU A 12 8.07 -4.67 -25.55
CA LEU A 12 6.72 -4.23 -25.92
C LEU A 12 5.65 -4.81 -24.99
N ILE A 13 5.80 -6.06 -24.53
CA ILE A 13 4.91 -6.66 -23.51
C ILE A 13 4.99 -5.85 -22.22
N VAL A 14 6.20 -5.60 -21.71
CA VAL A 14 6.37 -4.81 -20.47
C VAL A 14 5.80 -3.41 -20.64
N ALA A 15 6.11 -2.72 -21.73
CA ALA A 15 5.59 -1.38 -22.00
C ALA A 15 4.06 -1.38 -22.13
N GLY A 16 3.50 -2.40 -22.81
CA GLY A 16 2.05 -2.56 -22.97
C GLY A 16 1.34 -2.80 -21.63
N VAL A 17 1.90 -3.62 -20.76
CA VAL A 17 1.35 -3.86 -19.40
C VAL A 17 1.33 -2.55 -18.61
N TRP A 18 2.41 -1.78 -18.65
CA TRP A 18 2.46 -0.49 -17.96
C TRP A 18 1.48 0.52 -18.55
N ALA A 19 1.41 0.62 -19.88
CA ALA A 19 0.48 1.52 -20.55
C ALA A 19 -0.99 1.17 -20.23
N LEU A 20 -1.35 -0.12 -20.23
CA LEU A 20 -2.69 -0.58 -19.86
C LEU A 20 -3.01 -0.32 -18.39
N SER A 21 -2.04 -0.53 -17.49
CA SER A 21 -2.22 -0.22 -16.07
C SER A 21 -2.49 1.26 -15.84
N GLU A 22 -1.77 2.14 -16.55
CA GLU A 22 -1.96 3.59 -16.46
C GLU A 22 -3.24 4.08 -17.17
N ALA A 23 -3.57 3.57 -18.34
CA ALA A 23 -4.70 4.06 -19.13
C ALA A 23 -6.04 3.48 -18.65
N VAL A 24 -6.08 2.20 -18.32
CA VAL A 24 -7.31 1.47 -18.01
C VAL A 24 -7.39 1.13 -16.52
N GLY A 25 -6.33 0.58 -15.93
CA GLY A 25 -6.34 0.11 -14.55
C GLY A 25 -7.36 -1.00 -14.32
N GLU A 26 -8.05 -1.00 -13.18
CA GLU A 26 -9.01 -2.03 -12.74
C GLU A 26 -10.42 -1.89 -13.35
N ARG A 27 -10.59 -1.21 -14.48
CA ARG A 27 -11.91 -1.03 -15.12
C ARG A 27 -12.48 -2.29 -15.73
N SER A 28 -11.64 -3.28 -16.04
CA SER A 28 -12.06 -4.58 -16.56
C SER A 28 -11.34 -5.72 -15.87
N VAL A 29 -11.90 -6.93 -15.93
CA VAL A 29 -11.27 -8.11 -15.33
C VAL A 29 -9.86 -8.37 -15.91
N PRO A 30 -9.65 -8.38 -17.24
CA PRO A 30 -8.31 -8.62 -17.79
C PRO A 30 -7.28 -7.57 -17.34
N THR A 31 -7.63 -6.29 -17.34
CA THR A 31 -6.70 -5.24 -16.92
C THR A 31 -6.48 -5.23 -15.41
N ALA A 32 -7.49 -5.61 -14.60
CA ALA A 32 -7.32 -5.82 -13.19
C ALA A 32 -6.31 -6.94 -12.89
N LEU A 33 -6.39 -8.07 -13.61
CA LEU A 33 -5.41 -9.14 -13.48
C LEU A 33 -3.99 -8.66 -13.78
N LEU A 34 -3.80 -7.83 -14.81
CA LEU A 34 -2.49 -7.24 -15.13
C LEU A 34 -1.99 -6.31 -14.01
N VAL A 35 -2.85 -5.44 -13.48
CA VAL A 35 -2.51 -4.49 -12.39
C VAL A 35 -2.12 -5.22 -11.13
N TYR A 36 -2.82 -6.31 -10.78
CA TYR A 36 -2.56 -7.09 -9.57
C TYR A 36 -1.49 -8.17 -9.76
N THR A 37 -1.01 -8.39 -10.99
CA THR A 37 0.16 -9.26 -11.20
C THR A 37 1.39 -8.63 -10.54
N PRO A 38 2.09 -9.37 -9.66
CA PRO A 38 3.27 -8.85 -8.99
C PRO A 38 4.28 -8.31 -9.99
N ALA A 39 4.76 -7.08 -9.76
CA ALA A 39 5.64 -6.40 -10.70
C ALA A 39 6.93 -7.19 -10.98
N ALA A 40 7.40 -7.98 -10.01
CA ALA A 40 8.57 -8.86 -10.16
C ALA A 40 8.38 -9.95 -11.24
N VAL A 41 7.13 -10.35 -11.54
CA VAL A 41 6.84 -11.35 -12.60
C VAL A 41 7.34 -10.85 -13.96
N TRP A 42 7.26 -9.56 -14.23
CA TRP A 42 7.72 -8.96 -15.49
C TRP A 42 9.24 -8.91 -15.62
N LEU A 43 9.98 -9.12 -14.51
CA LEU A 43 11.43 -9.26 -14.50
C LEU A 43 11.90 -10.69 -14.74
N ALA A 44 11.06 -11.70 -14.48
CA ALA A 44 11.45 -13.10 -14.57
C ALA A 44 12.04 -13.50 -15.94
N PRO A 45 11.52 -13.03 -17.10
CA PRO A 45 12.12 -13.33 -18.40
C PRO A 45 13.44 -12.61 -18.68
N ALA A 46 13.75 -11.51 -17.98
CA ALA A 46 14.87 -10.64 -18.29
C ALA A 46 16.24 -11.35 -18.37
N PRO A 47 16.64 -12.22 -17.41
CA PRO A 47 17.94 -12.91 -17.49
C PRO A 47 18.06 -13.75 -18.77
N LEU A 48 17.01 -14.49 -19.15
CA LEU A 48 17.04 -15.33 -20.33
C LEU A 48 17.10 -14.52 -21.61
N VAL A 49 16.32 -13.42 -21.69
CA VAL A 49 16.32 -12.51 -22.84
C VAL A 49 17.68 -11.83 -22.99
N LEU A 50 18.28 -11.37 -21.88
CA LEU A 50 19.62 -10.75 -21.90
C LEU A 50 20.68 -11.74 -22.33
N LEU A 51 20.74 -12.94 -21.75
CA LEU A 51 21.70 -13.99 -22.13
C LEU A 51 21.56 -14.35 -23.61
N TRP A 52 20.33 -14.53 -24.09
CA TRP A 52 20.05 -14.82 -25.50
C TRP A 52 20.56 -13.72 -26.42
N THR A 53 20.28 -12.44 -26.11
CA THR A 53 20.69 -11.29 -26.93
C THR A 53 22.18 -11.07 -26.92
N LEU A 54 22.86 -11.29 -25.79
CA LEU A 54 24.31 -11.23 -25.65
C LEU A 54 24.99 -12.32 -26.47
N TRP A 55 24.49 -13.58 -26.37
CA TRP A 55 25.01 -14.67 -27.19
C TRP A 55 24.84 -14.42 -28.68
N ARG A 56 23.68 -13.88 -29.10
CA ARG A 56 23.39 -13.55 -30.48
C ARG A 56 24.02 -12.22 -30.95
N ARG A 57 24.58 -11.44 -30.02
CA ARG A 57 25.14 -10.08 -30.24
C ARG A 57 24.16 -9.14 -30.95
N ARG A 58 22.82 -9.29 -30.72
CA ARG A 58 21.77 -8.51 -31.37
C ARG A 58 20.59 -8.29 -30.45
N GLY A 59 20.01 -7.08 -30.49
CA GLY A 59 18.84 -6.74 -29.69
C GLY A 59 19.16 -6.44 -28.22
N VAL A 60 20.43 -6.33 -27.83
CA VAL A 60 20.86 -6.08 -26.43
C VAL A 60 20.25 -4.80 -25.90
N ALA A 61 20.26 -3.72 -26.68
CA ALA A 61 19.67 -2.45 -26.24
C ALA A 61 18.18 -2.55 -25.94
N ALA A 62 17.41 -3.29 -26.77
CA ALA A 62 16.00 -3.52 -26.53
C ALA A 62 15.78 -4.37 -25.26
N ALA A 63 16.56 -5.45 -25.09
CA ALA A 63 16.49 -6.28 -23.88
C ALA A 63 16.80 -5.49 -22.61
N LEU A 64 17.83 -4.66 -22.63
CA LEU A 64 18.18 -3.75 -21.54
C LEU A 64 17.04 -2.75 -21.25
N ALA A 65 16.46 -2.12 -22.29
CA ALA A 65 15.35 -1.21 -22.13
C ALA A 65 14.13 -1.87 -21.47
N GLY A 66 13.76 -3.08 -21.92
CA GLY A 66 12.67 -3.85 -21.31
C GLY A 66 12.97 -4.24 -19.85
N THR A 67 14.20 -4.66 -19.56
CA THR A 67 14.64 -5.00 -18.22
C THR A 67 14.63 -3.79 -17.28
N LEU A 68 15.16 -2.66 -17.73
CA LEU A 68 15.15 -1.42 -16.94
C LEU A 68 13.72 -0.91 -16.70
N LEU A 69 12.84 -1.01 -17.70
CA LEU A 69 11.43 -0.66 -17.54
C LEU A 69 10.74 -1.57 -16.54
N ALA A 70 10.98 -2.88 -16.59
CA ALA A 70 10.43 -3.82 -15.64
C ALA A 70 10.98 -3.59 -14.21
N ALA A 71 12.27 -3.35 -14.07
CA ALA A 71 12.91 -3.04 -12.79
C ALA A 71 12.40 -1.72 -12.20
N TRP A 72 12.22 -0.70 -13.04
CA TRP A 72 11.61 0.56 -12.61
C TRP A 72 10.16 0.35 -12.18
N GLY A 73 9.39 -0.42 -12.93
CA GLY A 73 8.02 -0.77 -12.59
C GLY A 73 7.87 -1.55 -11.30
N ALA A 74 8.84 -2.42 -10.98
CA ALA A 74 8.91 -3.14 -9.73
C ALA A 74 9.41 -2.29 -8.54
N GLY A 75 9.79 -1.02 -8.78
CA GLY A 75 10.30 -0.11 -7.76
C GLY A 75 11.77 -0.37 -7.36
N LEU A 76 12.48 -1.28 -8.05
CA LEU A 76 13.88 -1.61 -7.72
C LEU A 76 14.85 -0.45 -7.97
N LEU A 77 14.50 0.46 -8.88
CA LEU A 77 15.29 1.65 -9.20
C LEU A 77 14.81 2.88 -8.42
N HIS A 78 13.90 2.70 -7.47
CA HIS A 78 13.34 3.81 -6.71
C HIS A 78 14.29 4.24 -5.59
N TRP A 79 14.68 5.51 -5.62
CA TRP A 79 15.57 6.09 -4.63
C TRP A 79 15.27 7.58 -4.43
N ARG A 80 14.89 7.94 -3.22
CA ARG A 80 14.63 9.35 -2.86
C ARG A 80 15.54 9.79 -1.72
N PRO A 81 15.99 11.05 -1.70
CA PRO A 81 16.62 11.64 -0.52
C PRO A 81 15.70 11.56 0.69
N GLN A 82 16.27 11.32 1.86
CA GLN A 82 15.52 11.21 3.09
C GLN A 82 16.09 12.18 4.15
N THR A 83 15.19 12.84 4.88
CA THR A 83 15.54 13.68 6.03
C THR A 83 14.61 13.32 7.18
N ALA A 84 14.95 13.73 8.40
CA ALA A 84 14.05 13.56 9.55
C ALA A 84 12.81 14.45 9.38
N GLY A 85 11.67 13.91 9.76
CA GLY A 85 10.39 14.61 9.85
C GLY A 85 9.97 14.79 11.30
N ALA A 86 9.01 15.67 11.52
CA ALA A 86 8.54 16.03 12.84
C ALA A 86 7.25 15.30 13.26
N LEU A 87 6.52 14.72 12.30
CA LEU A 87 5.34 13.86 12.54
C LEU A 87 5.65 12.46 12.02
N ARG A 88 5.47 11.45 12.85
CA ARG A 88 5.72 10.05 12.52
C ARG A 88 4.40 9.29 12.50
N VAL A 89 4.05 8.75 11.34
CA VAL A 89 2.83 7.95 11.16
C VAL A 89 3.20 6.55 10.70
N LEU A 90 2.71 5.54 11.43
CA LEU A 90 2.88 4.13 11.09
C LEU A 90 1.57 3.58 10.53
N THR A 91 1.61 2.80 9.47
CA THR A 91 0.51 1.90 9.08
C THR A 91 0.97 0.45 9.10
N PHE A 92 0.11 -0.44 9.61
CA PHE A 92 0.44 -1.85 9.74
C PHE A 92 -0.82 -2.74 9.78
N ASN A 93 -1.01 -3.59 8.79
CA ASN A 93 -1.94 -4.71 8.86
C ASN A 93 -1.34 -5.80 9.76
N VAL A 94 -1.98 -6.06 10.90
CA VAL A 94 -1.46 -6.96 11.95
C VAL A 94 -1.99 -8.39 11.87
N LYS A 95 -2.77 -8.72 10.82
CA LYS A 95 -3.29 -10.08 10.57
C LYS A 95 -3.94 -10.70 11.82
N GLU A 96 -4.84 -9.97 12.46
CA GLU A 96 -5.52 -10.41 13.69
C GLU A 96 -4.57 -10.84 14.84
N GLY A 97 -3.29 -10.44 14.77
CA GLY A 97 -2.27 -10.83 15.75
C GLY A 97 -1.81 -12.29 15.64
N ARG A 98 -2.15 -13.01 14.54
CA ARG A 98 -1.90 -14.46 14.39
C ARG A 98 -0.41 -14.83 14.36
N ASP A 99 0.44 -13.93 13.85
CA ASP A 99 1.88 -14.19 13.68
C ASP A 99 2.74 -13.51 14.76
N THR A 100 2.11 -12.96 15.81
CA THR A 100 2.80 -12.20 16.85
C THR A 100 2.18 -12.41 18.24
N THR A 101 2.75 -11.77 19.24
CA THR A 101 2.20 -11.68 20.60
C THR A 101 2.02 -10.22 21.01
N PRO A 102 1.17 -9.91 22.02
CA PRO A 102 1.04 -8.54 22.51
C PRO A 102 2.38 -7.92 22.93
N ALA A 103 3.29 -8.73 23.47
CA ALA A 103 4.61 -8.29 23.88
C ALA A 103 5.48 -7.90 22.69
N ARG A 104 5.57 -8.76 21.67
CA ARG A 104 6.36 -8.50 20.45
C ARG A 104 5.80 -7.32 19.67
N LEU A 105 4.48 -7.30 19.45
CA LEU A 105 3.81 -6.21 18.74
C LEU A 105 3.98 -4.90 19.50
N GLY A 106 3.74 -4.87 20.81
CA GLY A 106 3.93 -3.69 21.63
C GLY A 106 5.36 -3.16 21.62
N ALA A 107 6.37 -4.05 21.63
CA ALA A 107 7.77 -3.67 21.52
C ALA A 107 8.08 -3.03 20.16
N LEU A 108 7.59 -3.64 19.07
CA LEU A 108 7.72 -3.10 17.73
C LEU A 108 7.09 -1.71 17.60
N LEU A 109 5.82 -1.56 18.00
CA LEU A 109 5.11 -0.30 17.89
C LEU A 109 5.80 0.82 18.68
N ARG A 110 6.28 0.54 19.90
CA ARG A 110 7.07 1.51 20.68
C ARG A 110 8.38 1.90 19.98
N SER A 111 9.09 0.93 19.42
CA SER A 111 10.38 1.20 18.77
C SER A 111 10.27 2.12 17.54
N THR A 112 9.10 2.22 16.94
CA THR A 112 8.86 3.14 15.82
C THR A 112 8.77 4.60 16.28
N ASP A 113 8.51 4.85 17.56
CA ASP A 113 8.25 6.17 18.13
C ASP A 113 7.23 6.99 17.32
N ALA A 114 6.20 6.32 16.79
CA ALA A 114 5.19 6.95 15.95
C ALA A 114 4.23 7.82 16.78
N ASP A 115 3.87 9.00 16.28
CA ASP A 115 2.85 9.86 16.88
C ASP A 115 1.44 9.33 16.64
N VAL A 116 1.26 8.70 15.48
CA VAL A 116 0.01 8.07 15.05
C VAL A 116 0.31 6.67 14.49
N ILE A 117 -0.48 5.68 14.89
CA ILE A 117 -0.39 4.30 14.44
C ILE A 117 -1.75 3.89 13.87
N LEU A 118 -1.76 3.44 12.63
CA LEU A 118 -2.92 2.96 11.88
C LEU A 118 -2.82 1.45 11.76
N LEU A 119 -3.61 0.71 12.54
CA LEU A 119 -3.66 -0.74 12.49
C LEU A 119 -4.86 -1.19 11.65
N GLN A 120 -4.67 -2.21 10.83
CA GLN A 120 -5.70 -2.93 10.10
C GLN A 120 -5.67 -4.40 10.55
N GLU A 121 -6.80 -5.09 10.42
CA GLU A 121 -7.02 -6.43 10.97
C GLU A 121 -6.66 -6.51 12.46
N ALA A 122 -7.01 -5.45 13.21
CA ALA A 122 -6.77 -5.35 14.65
C ALA A 122 -7.92 -5.90 15.51
N ASN A 123 -8.79 -6.73 14.91
CA ASN A 123 -9.77 -7.58 15.56
C ASN A 123 -9.09 -8.89 16.02
N PHE A 124 -8.21 -8.79 16.99
CA PHE A 124 -7.29 -9.85 17.40
C PHE A 124 -7.99 -11.17 17.70
N ALA A 125 -7.43 -12.27 17.14
CA ALA A 125 -8.00 -13.61 17.27
C ALA A 125 -7.89 -14.17 18.70
N ALA A 126 -6.82 -13.82 19.42
CA ALA A 126 -6.61 -14.30 20.80
C ALA A 126 -7.37 -13.41 21.81
N PRO A 127 -8.18 -13.98 22.71
CA PRO A 127 -8.85 -13.22 23.77
C PRO A 127 -7.86 -12.42 24.62
N GLY A 128 -8.20 -11.17 24.90
CA GLY A 128 -7.39 -10.29 25.75
C GLY A 128 -6.12 -9.73 25.10
N PHE A 129 -5.82 -10.09 23.84
CA PHE A 129 -4.65 -9.60 23.12
C PHE A 129 -4.60 -8.07 23.08
N ASP A 130 -5.70 -7.44 22.73
CA ASP A 130 -5.81 -5.99 22.62
C ASP A 130 -5.59 -5.28 23.97
N ALA A 131 -6.20 -5.79 25.04
CA ALA A 131 -6.04 -5.23 26.38
C ALA A 131 -4.57 -5.33 26.86
N GLU A 132 -3.91 -6.45 26.57
CA GLU A 132 -2.50 -6.61 26.90
C GLU A 132 -1.60 -5.73 26.03
N LEU A 133 -1.89 -5.62 24.74
CA LEU A 133 -1.17 -4.72 23.84
C LEU A 133 -1.24 -3.27 24.31
N LEU A 134 -2.43 -2.79 24.64
CA LEU A 134 -2.64 -1.40 25.06
C LEU A 134 -1.94 -1.07 26.38
N ARG A 135 -1.87 -2.02 27.35
CA ARG A 135 -1.06 -1.83 28.56
C ARG A 135 0.42 -1.59 28.26
N ARG A 136 0.90 -2.05 27.09
CA ARG A 136 2.28 -1.88 26.64
C ARG A 136 2.50 -0.60 25.84
N LEU A 137 1.45 0.16 25.57
CA LEU A 137 1.48 1.41 24.79
C LEU A 137 0.95 2.58 25.64
N PRO A 138 1.57 2.87 26.79
CA PRO A 138 1.15 3.99 27.62
C PRO A 138 1.30 5.31 26.83
N GLY A 139 0.37 6.23 27.05
CA GLY A 139 0.37 7.55 26.39
C GLY A 139 -0.33 7.58 25.03
N TYR A 140 -0.77 6.44 24.51
CA TYR A 140 -1.62 6.44 23.32
C TYR A 140 -3.10 6.44 23.69
N SER A 141 -3.87 7.35 23.10
CA SER A 141 -5.33 7.25 23.03
C SER A 141 -5.74 6.30 21.90
N VAL A 142 -6.91 5.67 22.04
CA VAL A 142 -7.35 4.57 21.16
C VAL A 142 -8.68 4.89 20.53
N GLN A 143 -8.74 4.91 19.19
CA GLN A 143 -9.95 5.04 18.40
C GLN A 143 -10.17 3.72 17.66
N ARG A 144 -11.27 3.03 17.99
CA ARG A 144 -11.55 1.68 17.48
C ARG A 144 -12.67 1.68 16.46
N GLY A 145 -12.46 0.96 15.35
CA GLY A 145 -13.47 0.41 14.49
C GLY A 145 -13.69 -1.07 14.80
N TYR A 146 -14.24 -1.79 13.86
CA TYR A 146 -14.42 -3.23 13.97
C TYR A 146 -13.08 -3.98 13.82
N GLU A 147 -12.34 -3.72 12.74
CA GLU A 147 -11.04 -4.35 12.46
C GLU A 147 -9.90 -3.33 12.29
N THR A 148 -10.23 -2.04 12.21
CA THR A 148 -9.26 -0.97 12.17
C THR A 148 -9.13 -0.31 13.54
N THR A 149 -7.91 0.06 13.92
CA THR A 149 -7.63 0.81 15.16
C THR A 149 -6.64 1.92 14.86
N THR A 150 -6.94 3.12 15.30
CA THR A 150 -6.01 4.25 15.29
C THR A 150 -5.55 4.50 16.72
N LEU A 151 -4.23 4.50 16.92
CA LEU A 151 -3.60 4.89 18.19
C LEU A 151 -2.86 6.20 17.98
N THR A 152 -2.95 7.12 18.92
CA THR A 152 -2.23 8.41 18.79
C THR A 152 -1.82 8.97 20.15
N ARG A 153 -0.65 9.60 20.18
CA ARG A 153 -0.15 10.39 21.31
C ARG A 153 -0.58 11.87 21.21
N LEU A 154 -1.10 12.26 20.04
CA LEU A 154 -1.59 13.61 19.82
C LEU A 154 -2.97 13.80 20.45
N PRO A 155 -3.31 15.01 20.92
CA PRO A 155 -4.66 15.32 21.42
C PRO A 155 -5.71 15.05 20.34
N VAL A 156 -6.73 14.25 20.67
CA VAL A 156 -7.84 13.94 19.79
C VAL A 156 -8.93 14.98 19.95
N GLU A 157 -9.30 15.66 18.85
CA GLU A 157 -10.37 16.64 18.80
C GLU A 157 -11.72 16.00 18.47
N SER A 158 -11.72 15.05 17.54
CA SER A 158 -12.92 14.32 17.14
C SER A 158 -12.58 12.97 16.52
N PHE A 159 -13.56 12.07 16.53
CA PHE A 159 -13.46 10.74 15.98
C PHE A 159 -14.80 10.30 15.39
N ARG A 160 -14.77 9.67 14.22
CA ARG A 160 -15.95 9.04 13.62
C ARG A 160 -15.58 7.78 12.85
N ARG A 161 -16.56 6.88 12.76
CA ARG A 161 -16.49 5.64 11.97
C ARG A 161 -17.41 5.80 10.75
N VAL A 162 -16.95 5.33 9.60
CA VAL A 162 -17.75 5.30 8.38
C VAL A 162 -17.77 3.88 7.86
N ASN A 163 -18.96 3.29 7.75
CA ASN A 163 -19.11 1.93 7.24
C ASN A 163 -18.85 1.89 5.74
N TYR A 164 -18.21 0.84 5.28
CA TYR A 164 -18.18 0.53 3.85
C TYR A 164 -19.55 -0.03 3.39
N PRO A 165 -19.95 0.25 2.15
CA PRO A 165 -21.15 -0.37 1.58
C PRO A 165 -20.99 -1.90 1.53
N SER A 166 -22.00 -2.61 2.01
CA SER A 166 -22.08 -4.09 1.96
C SER A 166 -20.90 -4.82 2.58
N ASP A 167 -20.23 -4.18 3.57
CA ASP A 167 -19.11 -4.74 4.29
C ASP A 167 -19.19 -4.33 5.77
N TRP A 168 -18.69 -5.19 6.66
CA TRP A 168 -18.60 -4.90 8.09
C TRP A 168 -17.41 -4.02 8.47
N ARG A 169 -16.47 -3.82 7.55
CA ARG A 169 -15.29 -2.99 7.74
C ARG A 169 -15.65 -1.50 7.79
N GLN A 170 -14.78 -0.75 8.43
CA GLN A 170 -14.98 0.68 8.66
C GLN A 170 -13.73 1.48 8.33
N VAL A 171 -13.94 2.68 7.81
CA VAL A 171 -12.93 3.72 7.76
C VAL A 171 -12.97 4.49 9.07
N LEU A 172 -11.82 4.71 9.70
CA LEU A 172 -11.71 5.59 10.85
C LEU A 172 -11.23 6.96 10.42
N VAL A 173 -11.91 7.98 10.87
CA VAL A 173 -11.54 9.39 10.67
C VAL A 173 -11.30 9.99 12.03
N THR A 174 -10.04 10.31 12.32
CA THR A 174 -9.60 10.90 13.58
C THR A 174 -9.02 12.28 13.31
N ARG A 175 -9.53 13.30 13.97
CA ARG A 175 -8.95 14.64 13.94
C ARG A 175 -8.11 14.83 15.21
N VAL A 176 -6.85 15.19 15.03
CA VAL A 176 -5.89 15.41 16.10
C VAL A 176 -5.28 16.81 16.00
N ALA A 177 -4.84 17.36 17.13
CA ALA A 177 -4.07 18.60 17.14
C ALA A 177 -2.58 18.29 16.97
N TRP A 178 -1.99 18.72 15.87
CA TRP A 178 -0.55 18.63 15.62
C TRP A 178 0.04 20.03 15.52
N ARG A 179 0.92 20.38 16.46
CA ARG A 179 1.53 21.72 16.56
C ARG A 179 0.48 22.85 16.60
N GLY A 180 -0.65 22.62 17.24
CA GLY A 180 -1.74 23.58 17.33
C GLY A 180 -2.61 23.70 16.07
N VAL A 181 -2.38 22.89 15.06
CA VAL A 181 -3.18 22.84 13.82
C VAL A 181 -3.95 21.53 13.75
N PRO A 182 -5.26 21.55 13.41
CA PRO A 182 -6.01 20.33 13.17
C PRO A 182 -5.44 19.51 12.01
N LEU A 183 -5.17 18.23 12.27
CA LEU A 183 -4.74 17.25 11.27
C LEU A 183 -5.78 16.13 11.23
N THR A 184 -6.33 15.86 10.06
CA THR A 184 -7.20 14.70 9.84
C THR A 184 -6.37 13.49 9.49
N VAL A 185 -6.60 12.38 10.20
CA VAL A 185 -5.98 11.08 9.93
C VAL A 185 -7.08 10.10 9.55
N VAL A 186 -6.96 9.50 8.38
CA VAL A 186 -7.90 8.52 7.83
C VAL A 186 -7.22 7.16 7.78
N ASN A 187 -7.73 6.22 8.57
CA ASN A 187 -7.29 4.82 8.57
C ASN A 187 -8.29 4.00 7.76
N ALA A 188 -7.85 3.45 6.63
CA ALA A 188 -8.71 2.77 5.67
C ALA A 188 -8.16 1.38 5.33
N HIS A 189 -9.08 0.40 5.23
CA HIS A 189 -8.79 -0.96 4.79
C HIS A 189 -9.89 -1.46 3.83
N PRO A 190 -9.92 -1.00 2.58
CA PRO A 190 -10.83 -1.54 1.57
C PRO A 190 -10.47 -2.99 1.22
N GLY A 191 -11.50 -3.77 0.87
CA GLY A 191 -11.33 -5.19 0.59
C GLY A 191 -10.37 -5.49 -0.55
N ARG A 192 -9.72 -6.64 -0.47
CA ARG A 192 -8.85 -7.15 -1.54
C ARG A 192 -9.63 -7.64 -2.75
N LEU A 193 -9.00 -7.67 -3.91
CA LEU A 193 -9.52 -8.38 -5.07
C LEU A 193 -9.50 -9.89 -4.79
N LYS A 194 -10.66 -10.55 -4.95
CA LYS A 194 -10.81 -11.99 -4.71
C LYS A 194 -10.57 -12.75 -6.01
N PHE A 195 -9.44 -13.41 -6.10
CA PHE A 195 -9.10 -14.24 -7.26
C PHE A 195 -9.81 -15.60 -7.23
N GLY A 196 -10.27 -16.07 -6.04
CA GLY A 196 -10.98 -17.34 -5.89
C GLY A 196 -10.17 -18.49 -6.46
N ASP A 197 -10.83 -19.32 -7.26
CA ASP A 197 -10.22 -20.44 -7.99
C ASP A 197 -9.75 -20.04 -9.41
N ALA A 198 -9.36 -18.79 -9.62
CA ALA A 198 -8.83 -18.31 -10.89
C ALA A 198 -7.71 -19.20 -11.47
N PRO A 199 -6.81 -19.79 -10.67
CA PRO A 199 -5.84 -20.78 -11.18
C PRO A 199 -6.47 -22.03 -11.79
N ARG A 200 -7.75 -22.33 -11.43
CA ARG A 200 -8.54 -23.42 -12.00
C ARG A 200 -9.53 -22.96 -13.10
N GLY A 201 -9.41 -21.69 -13.52
CA GLY A 201 -10.26 -21.09 -14.55
C GLY A 201 -11.59 -20.52 -14.04
N ASP A 202 -11.83 -20.48 -12.72
CA ASP A 202 -13.00 -19.83 -12.14
C ASP A 202 -12.72 -18.37 -11.77
N PHE A 203 -13.22 -17.46 -12.57
CA PHE A 203 -13.10 -16.01 -12.40
C PHE A 203 -14.38 -15.37 -11.83
N SER A 204 -15.34 -16.15 -11.34
CA SER A 204 -16.66 -15.69 -10.90
C SER A 204 -16.60 -14.65 -9.77
N LEU A 205 -15.61 -14.76 -8.87
CA LEU A 205 -15.44 -13.86 -7.73
C LEU A 205 -14.75 -12.53 -8.08
N ILE A 206 -14.06 -12.43 -9.23
CA ILE A 206 -13.27 -11.25 -9.57
C ILE A 206 -14.20 -10.05 -9.84
N ARG A 207 -15.18 -10.19 -10.70
CA ARG A 207 -16.09 -9.09 -11.06
C ARG A 207 -16.87 -8.54 -9.86
N PRO A 208 -17.52 -9.38 -9.01
CA PRO A 208 -18.18 -8.88 -7.80
C PRO A 208 -17.23 -8.17 -6.84
N SER A 209 -16.03 -8.71 -6.64
CA SER A 209 -15.04 -8.09 -5.75
C SER A 209 -14.49 -6.76 -6.31
N LEU A 210 -14.37 -6.62 -7.63
CA LEU A 210 -14.02 -5.34 -8.26
C LEU A 210 -15.11 -4.29 -8.01
N ALA A 211 -16.39 -4.64 -8.20
CA ALA A 211 -17.51 -3.73 -7.97
C ALA A 211 -17.61 -3.31 -6.50
N MET A 212 -17.52 -4.27 -5.57
CA MET A 212 -17.51 -3.99 -4.13
C MET A 212 -16.34 -3.06 -3.78
N ARG A 213 -15.17 -3.37 -4.27
CA ARG A 213 -13.96 -2.59 -4.03
C ARG A 213 -14.08 -1.16 -4.58
N ALA A 214 -14.64 -0.99 -5.79
CA ALA A 214 -14.88 0.34 -6.36
C ALA A 214 -15.79 1.20 -5.48
N ALA A 215 -16.85 0.60 -4.90
CA ALA A 215 -17.74 1.28 -3.95
C ALA A 215 -17.01 1.66 -2.64
N GLN A 216 -16.14 0.80 -2.13
CA GLN A 216 -15.34 1.07 -0.94
C GLN A 216 -14.32 2.18 -1.18
N ILE A 217 -13.62 2.16 -2.31
CA ILE A 217 -12.70 3.23 -2.73
C ILE A 217 -13.44 4.57 -2.85
N LYS A 218 -14.64 4.55 -3.46
CA LYS A 218 -15.49 5.75 -3.52
C LYS A 218 -15.79 6.30 -2.13
N THR A 219 -16.13 5.45 -1.16
CA THR A 219 -16.36 5.88 0.23
C THR A 219 -15.13 6.59 0.81
N VAL A 220 -13.93 6.05 0.63
CA VAL A 220 -12.70 6.71 1.09
C VAL A 220 -12.49 8.04 0.38
N LEU A 221 -12.71 8.10 -0.93
CA LEU A 221 -12.60 9.34 -1.71
C LEU A 221 -13.61 10.40 -1.26
N ASP A 222 -14.86 10.02 -1.01
CA ASP A 222 -15.88 10.94 -0.50
C ASP A 222 -15.47 11.53 0.86
N ILE A 223 -14.90 10.70 1.75
CA ILE A 223 -14.37 11.14 3.05
C ILE A 223 -13.25 12.16 2.87
N VAL A 224 -12.19 11.82 2.12
CA VAL A 224 -11.01 12.69 1.99
C VAL A 224 -11.31 13.99 1.23
N ASN A 225 -12.31 13.97 0.33
CA ASN A 225 -12.76 15.16 -0.39
C ASN A 225 -13.63 16.08 0.49
N ALA A 226 -14.35 15.52 1.45
CA ALA A 226 -15.15 16.30 2.41
C ALA A 226 -14.28 16.98 3.48
N GLU A 227 -13.12 16.38 3.81
CA GLU A 227 -12.20 16.93 4.80
C GLU A 227 -11.39 18.10 4.20
N ARG A 228 -11.25 19.18 4.99
CA ARG A 228 -10.47 20.36 4.62
C ARG A 228 -9.20 20.44 5.47
N GLY A 229 -8.16 21.06 4.93
CA GLY A 229 -6.88 21.22 5.62
C GLY A 229 -5.94 20.02 5.52
N PRO A 230 -4.91 19.97 6.40
CA PRO A 230 -3.94 18.90 6.41
C PRO A 230 -4.59 17.53 6.68
N LEU A 231 -4.16 16.53 5.91
CA LEU A 231 -4.73 15.17 5.99
C LEU A 231 -3.66 14.12 5.67
N VAL A 232 -3.70 13.01 6.41
CA VAL A 232 -3.00 11.77 6.09
C VAL A 232 -4.05 10.67 5.88
N LEU A 233 -4.07 10.07 4.70
CA LEU A 233 -4.77 8.81 4.41
C LEU A 233 -3.74 7.69 4.47
N GLY A 234 -3.93 6.71 5.35
CA GLY A 234 -3.05 5.54 5.44
C GLY A 234 -3.82 4.25 5.68
N GLY A 235 -3.16 3.14 5.40
CA GLY A 235 -3.68 1.80 5.65
C GLY A 235 -3.24 0.77 4.61
N ASP A 236 -3.69 -0.45 4.80
CA ASP A 236 -3.70 -1.47 3.76
C ASP A 236 -4.82 -1.15 2.77
N LEU A 237 -4.46 -0.45 1.71
CA LEU A 237 -5.44 -0.06 0.69
C LEU A 237 -5.68 -1.15 -0.35
N ASN A 238 -4.99 -2.30 -0.21
CA ASN A 238 -5.09 -3.41 -1.16
C ASN A 238 -4.94 -2.95 -2.63
N THR A 239 -4.14 -1.91 -2.87
CA THR A 239 -4.09 -1.16 -4.13
C THR A 239 -2.66 -1.16 -4.66
N PRO A 240 -2.35 -1.90 -5.72
CA PRO A 240 -1.03 -1.81 -6.35
C PRO A 240 -0.76 -0.42 -6.91
N PRO A 241 0.49 0.06 -6.93
CA PRO A 241 0.87 1.30 -7.62
C PRO A 241 0.43 1.28 -9.09
N ARG A 242 0.09 2.47 -9.63
CA ARG A 242 -0.40 2.64 -11.02
C ARG A 242 -1.82 2.15 -11.29
N GLY A 243 -2.45 1.41 -10.37
CA GLY A 243 -3.86 1.07 -10.48
C GLY A 243 -4.76 2.32 -10.54
N LEU A 244 -5.99 2.15 -10.98
CA LEU A 244 -6.97 3.25 -11.04
C LEU A 244 -7.23 3.85 -9.65
N ALA A 245 -7.45 3.00 -8.64
CA ALA A 245 -7.67 3.42 -7.25
C ALA A 245 -6.47 4.21 -6.70
N TYR A 246 -5.24 3.74 -6.94
CA TYR A 246 -4.01 4.43 -6.55
C TYR A 246 -3.94 5.86 -7.11
N ARG A 247 -4.22 6.01 -8.41
CA ARG A 247 -4.23 7.34 -9.05
C ARG A 247 -5.35 8.24 -8.53
N GLN A 248 -6.50 7.66 -8.16
CA GLN A 248 -7.59 8.41 -7.54
C GLN A 248 -7.18 8.98 -6.17
N PHE A 249 -6.46 8.19 -5.35
CA PHE A 249 -5.93 8.67 -4.08
C PHE A 249 -4.88 9.78 -4.25
N ILE A 250 -3.97 9.64 -5.22
CA ILE A 250 -3.01 10.71 -5.55
C ILE A 250 -3.73 12.01 -5.92
N ARG A 251 -4.78 11.94 -6.73
CA ARG A 251 -5.53 13.13 -7.16
C ARG A 251 -6.33 13.78 -6.03
N ALA A 252 -6.90 12.96 -5.15
CA ALA A 252 -7.76 13.44 -4.07
C ALA A 252 -6.99 13.95 -2.86
N VAL A 253 -5.86 13.34 -2.53
CA VAL A 253 -5.10 13.62 -1.32
C VAL A 253 -3.76 14.27 -1.61
N GLY A 254 -2.97 13.67 -2.50
CA GLY A 254 -1.60 14.09 -2.80
C GLY A 254 -0.71 12.87 -3.09
N PRO A 255 0.60 13.06 -3.25
CA PRO A 255 1.51 12.00 -3.62
C PRO A 255 1.61 10.92 -2.52
N ASP A 256 1.89 9.67 -2.94
CA ASP A 256 2.26 8.59 -2.03
C ASP A 256 3.59 8.92 -1.34
N ALA A 257 3.64 8.68 -0.04
CA ALA A 257 4.81 8.98 0.77
C ALA A 257 6.04 8.18 0.34
N HIS A 258 5.88 6.91 -0.09
CA HIS A 258 6.99 6.12 -0.59
C HIS A 258 7.51 6.66 -1.93
N ASP A 259 6.64 7.09 -2.84
CA ASP A 259 7.06 7.69 -4.12
C ASP A 259 7.81 9.01 -3.90
N THR A 260 7.51 9.72 -2.81
CA THR A 260 8.12 11.00 -2.46
C THR A 260 9.45 10.84 -1.70
N ALA A 261 9.51 9.92 -0.74
CA ALA A 261 10.60 9.83 0.24
C ALA A 261 11.03 8.38 0.56
N GLY A 262 10.64 7.40 -0.27
CA GLY A 262 11.01 6.00 -0.09
C GLY A 262 12.28 5.60 -0.81
N ARG A 263 12.78 4.39 -0.46
CA ARG A 263 13.90 3.74 -1.12
C ARG A 263 13.60 2.28 -1.39
N GLY A 264 14.04 1.80 -2.55
CA GLY A 264 13.79 0.43 -3.00
C GLY A 264 12.31 0.21 -3.37
N PRO A 265 11.88 -1.04 -3.50
CA PRO A 265 10.56 -1.38 -4.03
C PRO A 265 9.41 -1.07 -3.08
N GLY A 266 9.66 -0.92 -1.78
CA GLY A 266 8.62 -0.63 -0.80
C GLY A 266 7.62 -1.77 -0.61
N TRP A 267 7.99 -3.02 -0.87
CA TRP A 267 7.09 -4.18 -0.75
C TRP A 267 6.62 -4.37 0.68
N SER A 268 5.40 -3.92 0.94
CA SER A 268 4.73 -4.09 2.22
C SER A 268 4.05 -5.46 2.37
N PHE A 269 3.77 -6.14 1.25
CA PHE A 269 3.32 -7.55 1.19
C PHE A 269 4.36 -8.38 0.44
N PRO A 270 5.42 -8.85 1.15
CA PRO A 270 6.61 -9.43 0.52
C PRO A 270 6.36 -10.75 -0.20
N GLN A 271 5.37 -11.55 0.23
CA GLN A 271 5.03 -12.84 -0.39
C GLN A 271 4.70 -12.72 -1.87
N LEU A 272 4.10 -11.60 -2.26
CA LEU A 272 3.80 -11.29 -3.65
C LEU A 272 4.68 -10.16 -4.22
N SER A 273 5.73 -9.73 -3.51
CA SER A 273 6.53 -8.57 -3.93
C SER A 273 5.63 -7.37 -4.26
N ALA A 274 4.61 -7.12 -3.43
CA ALA A 274 3.59 -6.12 -3.66
C ALA A 274 3.69 -4.97 -2.63
N ARG A 275 3.45 -3.75 -3.10
CA ARG A 275 3.26 -2.56 -2.28
C ARG A 275 1.78 -2.23 -2.28
N ILE A 276 1.06 -2.53 -1.20
CA ILE A 276 -0.38 -2.35 -1.06
C ILE A 276 -0.78 -1.56 0.20
N ASP A 277 0.16 -1.39 1.12
CA ASP A 277 0.05 -0.48 2.25
C ASP A 277 0.64 0.88 1.86
N HIS A 278 -0.13 1.93 2.02
CA HIS A 278 0.21 3.27 1.55
C HIS A 278 -0.07 4.34 2.59
N GLN A 279 0.61 5.48 2.43
CA GLN A 279 0.23 6.74 3.07
C GLN A 279 0.29 7.85 2.02
N PHE A 280 -0.83 8.57 1.89
CA PHE A 280 -0.96 9.77 1.06
C PHE A 280 -1.17 10.98 1.96
N ALA A 281 -0.61 12.12 1.60
CA ALA A 281 -0.75 13.31 2.43
C ALA A 281 -1.14 14.56 1.64
N ARG A 282 -1.98 15.40 2.25
CA ARG A 282 -2.33 16.74 1.80
C ARG A 282 -1.91 17.74 2.87
N GLY A 283 -1.26 18.85 2.45
CA GLY A 283 -0.78 19.88 3.37
C GLY A 283 0.43 19.46 4.22
N LEU A 284 1.01 18.30 3.96
CA LEU A 284 2.22 17.76 4.57
C LEU A 284 3.14 17.20 3.50
N THR A 285 4.44 17.21 3.74
CA THR A 285 5.43 16.63 2.85
C THR A 285 6.10 15.45 3.53
N ALA A 286 6.03 14.27 2.91
CA ALA A 286 6.79 13.11 3.37
C ALA A 286 8.28 13.36 3.16
N THR A 287 9.09 13.14 4.21
CA THR A 287 10.54 13.35 4.20
C THR A 287 11.31 12.06 4.34
N ARG A 288 10.69 11.03 4.88
CA ARG A 288 11.21 9.66 4.95
C ARG A 288 10.04 8.68 4.91
N ALA A 289 10.15 7.62 4.11
CA ALA A 289 9.22 6.50 4.11
C ALA A 289 9.99 5.19 4.12
N THR A 290 9.74 4.36 5.13
CA THR A 290 10.50 3.12 5.39
C THR A 290 9.54 1.97 5.61
N VAL A 291 9.64 0.93 4.79
CA VAL A 291 9.01 -0.36 5.05
C VAL A 291 9.93 -1.15 5.98
N LEU A 292 9.44 -1.46 7.18
CA LEU A 292 10.23 -2.13 8.22
C LEU A 292 10.28 -3.64 7.94
N ALA A 293 11.48 -4.21 7.91
CA ALA A 293 11.66 -5.65 7.70
C ALA A 293 11.41 -6.40 9.02
N VAL A 294 10.16 -6.78 9.26
CA VAL A 294 9.72 -7.56 10.44
C VAL A 294 8.90 -8.78 10.01
N ASP A 295 8.81 -9.76 10.89
CA ASP A 295 8.17 -11.07 10.69
C ASP A 295 6.95 -11.28 11.61
N GLN A 296 6.21 -10.21 11.93
CA GLN A 296 5.11 -10.24 12.89
C GLN A 296 3.73 -10.23 12.22
N SER A 297 3.68 -10.26 10.91
CA SER A 297 2.50 -10.35 10.05
C SER A 297 2.96 -10.78 8.65
N ASP A 298 2.05 -11.14 7.78
CA ASP A 298 2.29 -11.26 6.33
C ASP A 298 2.48 -9.90 5.65
N HIS A 299 2.12 -8.80 6.32
CA HIS A 299 2.48 -7.45 5.93
C HIS A 299 3.71 -6.94 6.68
N ARG A 300 4.33 -5.89 6.12
CA ARG A 300 5.40 -5.11 6.74
C ARG A 300 4.92 -3.70 7.04
N PRO A 301 5.19 -3.17 8.25
CA PRO A 301 4.79 -1.82 8.60
C PRO A 301 5.44 -0.78 7.69
N LEU A 302 4.67 0.24 7.30
CA LEU A 302 5.18 1.43 6.62
C LEU A 302 5.22 2.59 7.62
N LEU A 303 6.42 3.02 7.98
CA LEU A 303 6.66 4.20 8.81
C LEU A 303 7.00 5.40 7.91
N VAL A 304 6.26 6.48 8.07
CA VAL A 304 6.48 7.73 7.33
C VAL A 304 6.71 8.88 8.29
N GLU A 305 7.71 9.70 7.96
CA GLU A 305 7.99 10.96 8.64
C GLU A 305 7.59 12.12 7.74
N TYR A 306 6.88 13.10 8.32
CA TYR A 306 6.35 14.27 7.63
C TYR A 306 6.87 15.59 8.23
N ARG A 307 6.85 16.65 7.40
CA ARG A 307 7.04 18.05 7.80
C ARG A 307 5.92 18.91 7.29
#